data_70dece91dd6ed551f43683417e1a5fc8
#
_entry.id   70dece91dd6ed551f43683417e1a5fc8
#
_cell.length_a   1.000
_cell.length_b   1.000
_cell.length_c   1.000
_cell.angle_alpha   90.00
_cell.angle_beta   90.00
_cell.angle_gamma   90.00
#
_symmetry.space_group_name_H-M   'P 1'
#
loop_
_entity.id
_entity.type
_entity.pdbx_description
1 polymer ?
#
loop_
_entity_poly.entity_id
_entity_poly.type
_entity_poly.pdbx_seq_one_letter_code
_entity_poly.pdbx_strand_id
1 'polypeptide(L)'
;MPYEKTVVSKPWGYEYLAYQNDKVALWFLYIGHNHQTSMHCHPNKTTGLILLDGEAQISFLGDKFDLKPVSKTMIRKGLFHSTKATSESGAYVFEIETPVDKHDLVRLEDKYGREGNPYEDETHEAPKQDDCLWIEDGDKDYKFSNCDIKVETINDVSQFNEKHDDENIVFLDGGI
;
A
#
# COMPACT_ATOMS: atom_id res chain seq x y z
N MET A 1 -14.33 -9.82 -8.26
CA MET A 1 -12.97 -9.52 -8.73
C MET A 1 -12.01 -10.58 -8.20
N PRO A 2 -10.91 -10.94 -8.87
CA PRO A 2 -10.09 -12.10 -8.48
C PRO A 2 -9.45 -12.01 -7.07
N TYR A 3 -9.34 -10.81 -6.48
CA TYR A 3 -8.76 -10.60 -5.15
C TYR A 3 -9.75 -10.07 -4.11
N GLU A 4 -11.03 -10.06 -4.43
CA GLU A 4 -12.06 -9.55 -3.52
C GLU A 4 -12.11 -10.37 -2.24
N LYS A 5 -11.96 -9.70 -1.09
CA LYS A 5 -11.89 -10.29 0.26
C LYS A 5 -10.92 -11.47 0.39
N THR A 6 -9.82 -11.43 -0.36
CA THR A 6 -8.78 -12.46 -0.33
C THR A 6 -7.52 -11.89 0.29
N VAL A 7 -7.02 -12.52 1.34
CA VAL A 7 -5.70 -12.23 1.92
C VAL A 7 -4.67 -13.12 1.26
N VAL A 8 -3.64 -12.51 0.67
CA VAL A 8 -2.56 -13.19 -0.04
C VAL A 8 -1.32 -13.19 0.85
N SER A 9 -0.87 -14.38 1.24
CA SER A 9 0.37 -14.54 1.98
C SER A 9 1.57 -14.30 1.09
N LYS A 10 2.61 -13.68 1.65
CA LYS A 10 3.86 -13.34 0.97
C LYS A 10 5.05 -13.78 1.83
N PRO A 11 6.23 -14.03 1.24
CA PRO A 11 7.43 -14.35 2.02
C PRO A 11 7.85 -13.26 3.01
N TRP A 12 7.35 -12.04 2.81
CA TRP A 12 7.62 -10.89 3.67
C TRP A 12 6.47 -10.52 4.62
N GLY A 13 5.31 -11.18 4.54
CA GLY A 13 4.12 -10.88 5.32
C GLY A 13 2.84 -11.28 4.61
N TYR A 14 1.95 -10.33 4.40
CA TYR A 14 0.71 -10.54 3.63
C TYR A 14 0.23 -9.24 3.00
N GLU A 15 -0.66 -9.37 2.02
CA GLU A 15 -1.36 -8.26 1.41
C GLU A 15 -2.81 -8.63 1.11
N TYR A 16 -3.68 -7.64 1.03
CA TYR A 16 -5.03 -7.78 0.52
C TYR A 16 -5.52 -6.50 -0.14
N LEU A 17 -6.47 -6.67 -1.06
CA LEU A 17 -7.09 -5.55 -1.78
C LEU A 17 -8.15 -4.92 -0.87
N ALA A 18 -7.81 -3.82 -0.19
CA ALA A 18 -8.69 -3.13 0.75
C ALA A 18 -9.82 -2.36 0.04
N TYR A 19 -9.54 -1.84 -1.18
CA TYR A 19 -10.51 -1.14 -2.03
C TYR A 19 -10.07 -1.20 -3.49
N GLN A 20 -11.03 -1.20 -4.41
CA GLN A 20 -10.76 -1.04 -5.83
C GLN A 20 -11.97 -0.50 -6.57
N ASN A 21 -11.72 0.40 -7.53
CA ASN A 21 -12.66 0.75 -8.60
C ASN A 21 -11.95 0.65 -9.97
N ASP A 22 -12.49 1.30 -11.00
CA ASP A 22 -11.91 1.30 -12.35
C ASP A 22 -10.64 2.17 -12.50
N LYS A 23 -10.33 3.03 -11.55
CA LYS A 23 -9.25 4.03 -11.58
C LYS A 23 -8.10 3.73 -10.62
N VAL A 24 -8.43 3.22 -9.44
CA VAL A 24 -7.48 3.05 -8.34
C VAL A 24 -7.66 1.70 -7.65
N ALA A 25 -6.55 1.09 -7.25
CA ALA A 25 -6.51 -0.02 -6.30
C ALA A 25 -5.80 0.42 -5.02
N LEU A 26 -6.37 0.10 -3.87
CA LEU A 26 -5.81 0.34 -2.55
C LEU A 26 -5.49 -1.02 -1.91
N TRP A 27 -4.21 -1.32 -1.80
CA TRP A 27 -3.73 -2.52 -1.16
C TRP A 27 -3.31 -2.23 0.28
N PHE A 28 -3.64 -3.14 1.18
CA PHE A 28 -3.13 -3.16 2.53
C PHE A 28 -2.01 -4.20 2.61
N LEU A 29 -0.81 -3.77 3.03
CA LEU A 29 0.36 -4.61 3.18
C LEU A 29 0.77 -4.67 4.64
N TYR A 30 1.06 -5.86 5.13
CA TYR A 30 1.83 -6.07 6.34
C TYR A 30 3.20 -6.64 5.97
N ILE A 31 4.25 -5.97 6.39
CA ILE A 31 5.64 -6.42 6.20
C ILE A 31 6.19 -6.77 7.58
N GLY A 32 6.56 -8.03 7.76
CA GLY A 32 7.10 -8.52 9.03
C GLY A 32 8.45 -7.89 9.39
N HIS A 33 8.79 -7.89 10.68
CA HIS A 33 10.04 -7.34 11.17
C HIS A 33 11.26 -7.86 10.39
N ASN A 34 12.12 -6.97 9.93
CA ASN A 34 13.29 -7.24 9.10
C ASN A 34 13.00 -7.87 7.72
N HIS A 35 11.75 -8.11 7.35
CA HIS A 35 11.37 -8.51 6.02
C HIS A 35 11.25 -7.31 5.08
N GLN A 36 11.28 -7.58 3.77
CA GLN A 36 11.16 -6.54 2.75
C GLN A 36 10.46 -7.07 1.50
N THR A 37 9.80 -6.17 0.77
CA THR A 37 9.32 -6.48 -0.59
C THR A 37 10.51 -6.67 -1.54
N SER A 38 10.29 -7.27 -2.71
CA SER A 38 11.32 -7.32 -3.77
C SER A 38 11.75 -5.91 -4.19
N MET A 39 12.96 -5.77 -4.74
CA MET A 39 13.33 -4.58 -5.51
C MET A 39 12.66 -4.69 -6.88
N HIS A 40 11.62 -3.89 -7.09
CA HIS A 40 10.77 -3.97 -8.28
C HIS A 40 10.35 -2.58 -8.76
N CYS A 41 9.82 -2.52 -9.96
CA CYS A 41 9.15 -1.33 -10.47
C CYS A 41 7.83 -1.69 -11.17
N HIS A 42 7.03 -0.67 -11.34
CA HIS A 42 5.79 -0.69 -12.11
C HIS A 42 5.98 0.14 -13.37
N PRO A 43 6.16 -0.45 -14.56
CA PRO A 43 6.39 0.28 -15.80
C PRO A 43 5.30 1.30 -16.15
N ASN A 44 4.04 0.99 -15.86
CA ASN A 44 2.89 1.77 -16.30
C ASN A 44 2.09 2.40 -15.15
N LYS A 45 2.28 1.94 -13.89
CA LYS A 45 1.59 2.48 -12.72
C LYS A 45 2.38 3.57 -12.00
N THR A 46 1.66 4.49 -11.40
CA THR A 46 2.16 5.33 -10.30
C THR A 46 1.68 4.70 -9.00
N THR A 47 2.57 4.63 -8.02
CA THR A 47 2.29 4.01 -6.72
C THR A 47 2.45 5.04 -5.61
N GLY A 48 1.47 5.14 -4.72
CA GLY A 48 1.57 5.90 -3.48
C GLY A 48 1.72 4.93 -2.30
N LEU A 49 2.66 5.19 -1.39
CA LEU A 49 2.77 4.46 -0.12
C LEU A 49 2.43 5.40 1.03
N ILE A 50 1.60 4.93 1.97
CA ILE A 50 1.33 5.60 3.24
C ILE A 50 1.59 4.59 4.35
N LEU A 51 2.54 4.88 5.25
CA LEU A 51 2.77 4.05 6.42
C LEU A 51 1.70 4.34 7.47
N LEU A 52 0.93 3.31 7.85
CA LEU A 52 -0.15 3.42 8.84
C LEU A 52 0.37 3.19 10.26
N ASP A 53 1.25 2.20 10.44
CA ASP A 53 1.81 1.87 11.75
C ASP A 53 3.17 1.17 11.60
N GLY A 54 3.99 1.20 12.66
CA GLY A 54 5.34 0.70 12.68
C GLY A 54 6.34 1.68 12.09
N GLU A 55 7.50 1.18 11.70
CA GLU A 55 8.55 1.93 11.01
C GLU A 55 9.03 1.14 9.80
N ALA A 56 9.35 1.84 8.72
CA ALA A 56 9.83 1.23 7.50
C ALA A 56 10.94 2.05 6.84
N GLN A 57 11.74 1.40 6.01
CA GLN A 57 12.71 2.04 5.15
C GLN A 57 12.33 1.71 3.69
N ILE A 58 12.09 2.74 2.89
CA ILE A 58 11.98 2.59 1.45
C ILE A 58 13.36 2.75 0.82
N SER A 59 13.71 1.84 -0.07
CA SER A 59 14.97 1.86 -0.83
C SER A 59 14.67 2.04 -2.32
N PHE A 60 15.45 2.89 -2.95
CA PHE A 60 15.58 3.02 -4.39
C PHE A 60 16.96 2.49 -4.83
N LEU A 61 17.30 2.52 -6.11
CA LEU A 61 18.61 1.99 -6.57
C LEU A 61 19.81 2.74 -5.98
N GLY A 62 19.70 4.03 -5.70
CA GLY A 62 20.79 4.86 -5.18
C GLY A 62 20.58 5.45 -3.79
N ASP A 63 19.33 5.44 -3.28
CA ASP A 63 18.94 6.16 -2.06
C ASP A 63 18.04 5.33 -1.16
N LYS A 64 17.97 5.73 0.11
CA LYS A 64 17.07 5.15 1.11
C LYS A 64 16.46 6.25 1.97
N PHE A 65 15.21 6.05 2.37
CA PHE A 65 14.47 6.99 3.21
C PHE A 65 13.69 6.22 4.28
N ASP A 66 13.73 6.72 5.50
CA ASP A 66 12.94 6.17 6.59
C ASP A 66 11.53 6.74 6.55
N LEU A 67 10.55 5.87 6.73
CA LEU A 67 9.14 6.21 6.83
C LEU A 67 8.69 6.02 8.27
N LYS A 68 7.92 6.99 8.76
CA LYS A 68 7.22 6.97 10.06
C LYS A 68 5.71 6.99 9.81
N PRO A 69 4.88 6.66 10.81
CA PRO A 69 3.43 6.72 10.67
C PRO A 69 2.94 8.05 10.07
N VAL A 70 1.98 7.93 9.17
CA VAL A 70 1.42 8.97 8.33
C VAL A 70 2.37 9.55 7.27
N SER A 71 3.66 9.11 7.22
CA SER A 71 4.54 9.47 6.10
C SER A 71 4.02 8.88 4.79
N LYS A 72 4.14 9.65 3.72
CA LYS A 72 3.80 9.20 2.36
C LYS A 72 4.97 9.31 1.40
N THR A 73 4.98 8.44 0.41
CA THR A 73 5.93 8.48 -0.70
C THR A 73 5.21 8.21 -2.00
N MET A 74 5.46 9.06 -3.01
CA MET A 74 4.95 8.84 -4.37
C MET A 74 6.05 8.26 -5.24
N ILE A 75 5.78 7.11 -5.85
CA ILE A 75 6.71 6.35 -6.69
C ILE A 75 6.24 6.47 -8.13
N ARG A 76 7.11 7.02 -8.96
CA ARG A 76 6.84 7.21 -10.39
C ARG A 76 6.97 5.89 -11.16
N LYS A 77 6.33 5.84 -12.31
CA LYS A 77 6.46 4.75 -13.29
C LYS A 77 7.91 4.40 -13.56
N GLY A 78 8.23 3.11 -13.56
CA GLY A 78 9.55 2.59 -13.83
C GLY A 78 10.61 2.81 -12.75
N LEU A 79 10.28 3.44 -11.62
CA LEU A 79 11.22 3.66 -10.52
C LEU A 79 11.31 2.40 -9.65
N PHE A 80 12.48 1.78 -9.63
CA PHE A 80 12.76 0.61 -8.79
C PHE A 80 12.75 0.97 -7.30
N HIS A 81 12.00 0.20 -6.51
CA HIS A 81 11.85 0.40 -5.09
C HIS A 81 11.63 -0.91 -4.32
N SER A 82 11.92 -0.86 -3.03
CA SER A 82 11.66 -1.93 -2.06
C SER A 82 11.35 -1.29 -0.71
N THR A 83 10.40 -1.87 0.03
CA THR A 83 10.03 -1.42 1.38
C THR A 83 10.41 -2.48 2.39
N LYS A 84 11.17 -2.09 3.42
CA LYS A 84 11.61 -2.94 4.53
C LYS A 84 10.99 -2.47 5.84
N ALA A 85 10.39 -3.38 6.62
CA ALA A 85 10.00 -3.08 7.99
C ALA A 85 11.21 -3.05 8.92
N THR A 86 11.31 -1.99 9.74
CA THR A 86 12.41 -1.78 10.70
C THR A 86 11.96 -1.88 12.14
N SER A 87 10.68 -1.67 12.45
CA SER A 87 10.11 -1.87 13.78
C SER A 87 9.89 -3.36 14.11
N GLU A 88 9.98 -3.72 15.39
CA GLU A 88 9.75 -5.10 15.86
C GLU A 88 8.31 -5.59 15.58
N SER A 89 7.33 -4.70 15.60
CA SER A 89 5.94 -4.99 15.26
C SER A 89 5.68 -5.23 13.77
N GLY A 90 6.69 -5.00 12.91
CA GLY A 90 6.52 -4.94 11.46
C GLY A 90 6.03 -3.57 11.00
N ALA A 91 5.63 -3.47 9.76
CA ALA A 91 5.13 -2.24 9.14
C ALA A 91 3.80 -2.49 8.41
N TYR A 92 2.84 -1.60 8.60
CA TYR A 92 1.53 -1.63 7.96
C TYR A 92 1.43 -0.48 6.98
N VAL A 93 1.19 -0.79 5.72
CA VAL A 93 1.28 0.17 4.62
C VAL A 93 0.03 0.12 3.77
N PHE A 94 -0.53 1.28 3.42
CA PHE A 94 -1.39 1.40 2.26
C PHE A 94 -0.55 1.61 1.01
N GLU A 95 -0.78 0.79 -0.01
CA GLU A 95 -0.23 0.95 -1.35
C GLU A 95 -1.36 1.31 -2.31
N ILE A 96 -1.30 2.52 -2.86
CA ILE A 96 -2.28 3.07 -3.79
C ILE A 96 -1.72 2.98 -5.19
N GLU A 97 -2.41 2.30 -6.10
CA GLU A 97 -1.96 2.06 -7.46
C GLU A 97 -2.91 2.67 -8.50
N THR A 98 -2.38 3.36 -9.49
CA THR A 98 -3.13 3.89 -10.64
C THR A 98 -2.30 3.87 -11.92
N PRO A 99 -2.81 3.38 -13.07
CA PRO A 99 -4.05 2.63 -13.25
C PRO A 99 -4.01 1.24 -12.58
N VAL A 100 -5.17 0.60 -12.50
CA VAL A 100 -5.30 -0.73 -11.88
C VAL A 100 -4.78 -1.80 -12.85
N ASP A 101 -3.60 -2.35 -12.54
CA ASP A 101 -3.03 -3.49 -13.25
C ASP A 101 -2.09 -4.27 -12.30
N LYS A 102 -2.56 -5.38 -11.74
CA LYS A 102 -1.77 -6.21 -10.82
C LYS A 102 -0.55 -6.87 -11.49
N HIS A 103 -0.58 -7.06 -12.79
CA HIS A 103 0.51 -7.69 -13.55
C HIS A 103 1.61 -6.72 -13.99
N ASP A 104 1.42 -5.41 -13.81
CA ASP A 104 2.41 -4.38 -14.12
C ASP A 104 3.52 -4.38 -13.06
N LEU A 105 4.38 -5.39 -13.12
CA LEU A 105 5.44 -5.63 -12.14
C LEU A 105 6.68 -6.21 -12.82
N VAL A 106 7.84 -5.54 -12.63
CA VAL A 106 9.16 -6.04 -13.04
C VAL A 106 10.05 -6.12 -11.80
N ARG A 107 10.52 -7.32 -11.47
CA ARG A 107 11.44 -7.55 -10.35
C ARG A 107 12.89 -7.50 -10.83
N LEU A 108 13.71 -6.73 -10.13
CA LEU A 108 15.15 -6.66 -10.35
C LEU A 108 15.89 -7.62 -9.40
N GLU A 109 15.54 -7.57 -8.10
CA GLU A 109 16.13 -8.41 -7.08
C GLU A 109 15.05 -8.86 -6.10
N ASP A 110 15.16 -10.09 -5.62
CA ASP A 110 14.26 -10.64 -4.63
C ASP A 110 15.00 -11.59 -3.68
N LYS A 111 14.93 -11.32 -2.37
CA LYS A 111 15.59 -12.14 -1.35
C LYS A 111 14.97 -13.53 -1.17
N TYR A 112 13.85 -13.79 -1.83
CA TYR A 112 13.07 -15.02 -1.70
C TYR A 112 13.09 -15.87 -2.98
N GLY A 113 13.96 -15.53 -3.97
CA GLY A 113 14.18 -16.31 -5.19
C GLY A 113 13.08 -16.19 -6.24
N ARG A 114 12.32 -15.08 -6.24
CA ARG A 114 11.22 -14.83 -7.19
C ARG A 114 11.61 -13.94 -8.37
N GLU A 115 12.92 -13.74 -8.59
CA GLU A 115 13.40 -12.99 -9.76
C GLU A 115 12.89 -13.63 -11.06
N GLY A 116 12.32 -12.82 -11.93
CA GLY A 116 11.76 -13.27 -13.21
C GLY A 116 10.35 -13.84 -13.13
N ASN A 117 9.77 -14.03 -11.94
CA ASN A 117 8.39 -14.46 -11.77
C ASN A 117 7.45 -13.27 -11.56
N PRO A 118 6.31 -13.19 -12.24
CA PRO A 118 5.47 -12.01 -12.19
C PRO A 118 4.73 -11.86 -10.84
N TYR A 119 4.12 -12.91 -10.32
CA TYR A 119 3.34 -12.87 -9.07
C TYR A 119 3.17 -14.27 -8.50
N GLU A 120 3.31 -14.45 -7.19
CA GLU A 120 3.22 -15.76 -6.52
C GLU A 120 2.49 -15.67 -5.20
N ASP A 121 1.76 -16.76 -4.89
CA ASP A 121 1.11 -17.01 -3.62
C ASP A 121 2.04 -17.84 -2.73
N GLU A 122 2.45 -17.34 -1.55
CA GLU A 122 3.18 -18.12 -0.56
C GLU A 122 2.74 -17.83 0.88
N THR A 123 3.02 -18.77 1.77
CA THR A 123 2.35 -18.96 3.05
C THR A 123 3.05 -18.27 4.22
N HIS A 124 2.54 -17.12 4.67
CA HIS A 124 2.59 -16.69 6.07
C HIS A 124 1.20 -16.80 6.69
N GLU A 125 1.11 -16.88 8.01
CA GLU A 125 -0.19 -16.82 8.69
C GLU A 125 -0.87 -15.47 8.35
N ALA A 126 -1.84 -15.55 7.47
CA ALA A 126 -2.65 -14.41 7.07
C ALA A 126 -3.74 -14.18 8.12
N PRO A 127 -4.14 -12.93 8.40
CA PRO A 127 -5.27 -12.64 9.25
C PRO A 127 -6.56 -13.24 8.66
N LYS A 128 -7.55 -13.48 9.51
CA LYS A 128 -8.88 -13.86 9.04
C LYS A 128 -9.50 -12.66 8.30
N GLN A 129 -10.38 -12.95 7.35
CA GLN A 129 -11.06 -11.90 6.59
C GLN A 129 -11.79 -10.88 7.49
N ASP A 130 -12.36 -11.34 8.61
CA ASP A 130 -13.09 -10.50 9.57
C ASP A 130 -12.17 -9.53 10.35
N ASP A 131 -10.86 -9.81 10.37
CA ASP A 131 -9.85 -8.96 11.03
C ASP A 131 -9.21 -7.95 10.06
N CYS A 132 -9.61 -7.95 8.80
CA CYS A 132 -9.07 -7.09 7.76
C CYS A 132 -9.84 -5.77 7.64
N LEU A 133 -9.12 -4.72 7.29
CA LEU A 133 -9.68 -3.40 7.01
C LEU A 133 -10.18 -3.34 5.56
N TRP A 134 -11.48 -3.50 5.38
CA TRP A 134 -12.13 -3.35 4.08
C TRP A 134 -12.71 -1.96 3.95
N ILE A 135 -12.24 -1.19 2.97
CA ILE A 135 -12.75 0.14 2.67
C ILE A 135 -13.96 0.01 1.72
N GLU A 136 -15.03 0.69 2.03
CA GLU A 136 -16.27 0.66 1.26
C GLU A 136 -16.60 2.06 0.73
N ASP A 137 -17.39 2.12 -0.34
CA ASP A 137 -17.91 3.37 -0.86
C ASP A 137 -18.87 4.07 0.13
N GLY A 138 -18.94 5.38 0.02
CA GLY A 138 -19.77 6.24 0.88
C GLY A 138 -19.04 6.71 2.13
N ASP A 139 -19.65 7.67 2.82
CA ASP A 139 -19.06 8.31 3.98
C ASP A 139 -18.96 7.32 5.14
N LYS A 140 -17.73 7.00 5.53
CA LYS A 140 -17.41 6.03 6.59
C LYS A 140 -16.14 6.39 7.33
N ASP A 141 -16.15 6.12 8.63
CA ASP A 141 -14.97 6.24 9.49
C ASP A 141 -14.42 4.84 9.81
N TYR A 142 -13.09 4.73 9.75
CA TYR A 142 -12.35 3.54 10.14
C TYR A 142 -11.22 3.93 11.08
N LYS A 143 -10.78 2.97 11.88
CA LYS A 143 -9.61 3.13 12.73
C LYS A 143 -8.66 1.95 12.53
N PHE A 144 -7.38 2.26 12.35
CA PHE A 144 -6.32 1.28 12.31
C PHE A 144 -5.16 1.74 13.18
N SER A 145 -4.87 1.00 14.28
CA SER A 145 -3.88 1.41 15.28
C SER A 145 -4.13 2.84 15.78
N ASN A 146 -3.21 3.76 15.52
CA ASN A 146 -3.32 5.18 15.89
C ASN A 146 -3.76 6.07 14.72
N CYS A 147 -4.09 5.49 13.55
CA CYS A 147 -4.58 6.23 12.40
C CYS A 147 -6.10 6.25 12.37
N ASP A 148 -6.69 7.43 12.24
CA ASP A 148 -8.08 7.62 11.86
C ASP A 148 -8.16 7.71 10.34
N ILE A 149 -9.03 6.91 9.72
CA ILE A 149 -9.21 6.84 8.27
C ILE A 149 -10.66 7.21 7.98
N LYS A 150 -10.86 8.22 7.16
CA LYS A 150 -12.19 8.67 6.75
C LYS A 150 -12.36 8.51 5.25
N VAL A 151 -13.49 7.98 4.85
CA VAL A 151 -13.98 8.05 3.47
C VAL A 151 -15.07 9.09 3.43
N GLU A 152 -14.90 10.10 2.58
CA GLU A 152 -15.81 11.24 2.51
C GLU A 152 -16.09 11.61 1.05
N THR A 153 -17.35 11.96 0.78
CA THR A 153 -17.73 12.54 -0.51
C THR A 153 -17.56 14.06 -0.43
N ILE A 154 -16.57 14.60 -1.15
CA ILE A 154 -16.28 16.02 -1.16
C ILE A 154 -17.01 16.67 -2.35
N ASN A 155 -17.88 17.62 -2.04
CA ASN A 155 -18.67 18.36 -3.03
C ASN A 155 -18.18 19.80 -3.24
N ASP A 156 -17.29 20.29 -2.39
CA ASP A 156 -16.76 21.66 -2.43
C ASP A 156 -15.24 21.64 -2.21
N VAL A 157 -14.51 22.27 -3.13
CA VAL A 157 -13.04 22.39 -3.08
C VAL A 157 -12.55 23.10 -1.81
N SER A 158 -13.37 23.94 -1.19
CA SER A 158 -13.01 24.61 0.08
C SER A 158 -12.76 23.64 1.22
N GLN A 159 -13.38 22.44 1.21
CA GLN A 159 -13.16 21.38 2.21
C GLN A 159 -11.70 20.89 2.24
N PHE A 160 -10.95 21.03 1.14
CA PHE A 160 -9.52 20.70 1.11
C PHE A 160 -8.64 21.72 1.84
N ASN A 161 -9.13 22.94 2.04
CA ASN A 161 -8.37 24.01 2.70
C ASN A 161 -8.31 23.81 4.23
N GLU A 162 -9.12 22.91 4.78
CA GLU A 162 -9.16 22.58 6.20
C GLU A 162 -8.18 21.46 6.59
N LYS A 163 -7.41 20.95 5.62
CA LYS A 163 -6.43 19.88 5.84
C LYS A 163 -5.34 20.30 6.82
N HIS A 164 -5.02 19.43 7.76
CA HIS A 164 -3.90 19.56 8.70
C HIS A 164 -2.61 18.92 8.15
N ASP A 165 -1.45 19.34 8.68
CA ASP A 165 -0.13 18.86 8.20
C ASP A 165 0.11 17.36 8.47
N ASP A 166 -0.61 16.76 9.41
CA ASP A 166 -0.57 15.35 9.78
C ASP A 166 -1.58 14.47 9.01
N GLU A 167 -2.26 15.05 8.02
CA GLU A 167 -3.24 14.35 7.18
C GLU A 167 -2.70 14.05 5.79
N ASN A 168 -3.13 12.91 5.25
CA ASN A 168 -2.94 12.54 3.85
C ASN A 168 -4.30 12.37 3.17
N ILE A 169 -4.44 12.91 1.97
CA ILE A 169 -5.64 12.77 1.16
C ILE A 169 -5.35 11.82 0.01
N VAL A 170 -6.20 10.83 -0.15
CA VAL A 170 -6.18 9.87 -1.26
C VAL A 170 -7.48 10.03 -2.04
N PHE A 171 -7.37 10.35 -3.32
CA PHE A 171 -8.53 10.40 -4.21
C PHE A 171 -8.85 8.99 -4.71
N LEU A 172 -9.96 8.43 -4.26
CA LEU A 172 -10.45 7.13 -4.71
C LEU A 172 -11.25 7.26 -6.01
N ASP A 173 -12.02 8.32 -6.14
CA ASP A 173 -12.71 8.70 -7.37
C ASP A 173 -12.77 10.22 -7.48
N GLY A 174 -12.95 10.74 -8.67
CA GLY A 174 -13.12 12.17 -8.89
C GLY A 174 -13.32 12.48 -10.36
N GLY A 175 -14.36 13.26 -10.64
CA GLY A 175 -14.56 13.94 -11.92
C GLY A 175 -14.39 15.44 -11.70
N ILE A 176 -13.62 16.08 -12.57
CA ILE A 176 -13.61 17.53 -12.72
C ILE A 176 -14.59 17.90 -13.81
#